data_b0b20a313705e9d868f5dd39e77f2039
#
_entry.id   b0b20a313705e9d868f5dd39e77f2039
#
_cell.length_a   1.000
_cell.length_b   1.000
_cell.length_c   1.000
_cell.angle_alpha   90.00
_cell.angle_beta   90.00
_cell.angle_gamma   90.00
#
_symmetry.space_group_name_H-M   'P 1'
#
loop_
_entity.id
_entity.type
_entity.pdbx_description
1 polymer ?
#
loop_
_entity_poly.entity_id
_entity_poly.type
_entity_poly.pdbx_seq_one_letter_code
_entity_poly.pdbx_strand_id
1 'polypeptide(L)'
;MLRGIKFKRSLTAALISISNFFLIAPAQALVPYVYLPTEVELSGSSLGIGRTAAQLLQMGQPKEAAQLAALAVRLNPNDERLWTVLAEAQLRSNQLEDASQSLAKAKKINPNNAGLWFAEAAIALRAQRPEEAIPLIQRGLQIDANNAAAYFDLGNARIMQNKLAIALQSFEKATEIKPEFWEALNNQALVLFELGEHDEAIRRWRRVLKLDQNAEPMLALAAALHQKGEQIEALSLAKEALSKNPNYVLPMHQKEQ
;
A
#
# COMPACT_ATOMS: atom_id res chain seq x y z
N MET A 1 -27.98 37.30 3.38
CA MET A 1 -26.57 37.59 3.09
C MET A 1 -25.69 37.29 4.30
N LEU A 2 -25.48 36.09 4.80
CA LEU A 2 -24.54 35.81 5.91
C LEU A 2 -24.34 34.30 6.15
N ARG A 3 -24.28 33.47 5.08
CA ARG A 3 -23.95 32.04 5.23
C ARG A 3 -22.71 31.59 4.39
N GLY A 4 -22.03 32.53 3.71
CA GLY A 4 -20.92 32.20 2.81
C GLY A 4 -19.52 32.14 3.46
N ILE A 5 -19.35 32.69 4.66
CA ILE A 5 -18.01 32.88 5.25
C ILE A 5 -17.53 31.65 6.05
N LYS A 6 -18.47 30.91 6.68
CA LYS A 6 -18.11 29.70 7.44
C LYS A 6 -17.71 28.52 6.56
N PHE A 7 -18.22 28.44 5.33
CA PHE A 7 -17.91 27.35 4.40
C PHE A 7 -16.48 27.41 3.83
N LYS A 8 -15.96 28.62 3.59
CA LYS A 8 -14.56 28.78 3.08
C LYS A 8 -13.50 28.33 4.10
N ARG A 9 -13.70 28.62 5.40
CA ARG A 9 -12.76 28.22 6.46
C ARG A 9 -12.80 26.69 6.73
N SER A 10 -13.95 26.09 6.59
CA SER A 10 -14.15 24.66 6.78
C SER A 10 -13.50 23.83 5.68
N LEU A 11 -13.59 24.25 4.41
CA LEU A 11 -12.97 23.55 3.29
C LEU A 11 -11.42 23.64 3.35
N THR A 12 -10.88 24.83 3.67
CA THR A 12 -9.43 25.02 3.81
C THR A 12 -8.83 24.20 4.95
N ALA A 13 -9.55 24.09 6.08
CA ALA A 13 -9.13 23.26 7.21
C ALA A 13 -9.20 21.77 6.87
N ALA A 14 -10.20 21.33 6.09
CA ALA A 14 -10.29 19.96 5.60
C ALA A 14 -9.14 19.63 4.63
N LEU A 15 -8.76 20.58 3.77
CA LEU A 15 -7.69 20.42 2.80
C LEU A 15 -6.29 20.38 3.46
N ILE A 16 -6.06 21.19 4.50
CA ILE A 16 -4.83 21.14 5.31
C ILE A 16 -4.76 19.84 6.14
N SER A 17 -5.91 19.32 6.61
CA SER A 17 -5.98 18.04 7.30
C SER A 17 -5.73 16.86 6.36
N ILE A 18 -6.13 16.97 5.09
CA ILE A 18 -5.88 15.97 4.06
C ILE A 18 -4.38 15.91 3.72
N SER A 19 -3.70 17.04 3.53
CA SER A 19 -2.25 17.05 3.25
C SER A 19 -1.43 16.44 4.40
N ASN A 20 -1.82 16.62 5.66
CA ASN A 20 -1.18 15.96 6.80
C ASN A 20 -1.59 14.48 6.96
N PHE A 21 -2.73 14.05 6.40
CA PHE A 21 -3.18 12.66 6.44
C PHE A 21 -2.52 11.81 5.35
N PHE A 22 -2.18 12.43 4.20
CA PHE A 22 -1.50 11.76 3.09
C PHE A 22 -0.02 11.50 3.33
N LEU A 23 0.63 12.23 4.25
CA LEU A 23 2.01 11.94 4.69
C LEU A 23 2.09 10.70 5.59
N ILE A 24 0.94 10.22 6.07
CA ILE A 24 0.77 8.96 6.78
C ILE A 24 -0.22 8.13 5.97
N ALA A 25 0.12 7.81 4.72
CA ALA A 25 -0.60 6.76 4.03
C ALA A 25 -0.47 5.50 4.89
N PRO A 26 -1.57 4.99 5.47
CA PRO A 26 -1.47 3.76 6.21
C PRO A 26 -0.94 2.71 5.25
N ALA A 27 -0.06 1.87 5.74
CA ALA A 27 0.48 0.70 5.04
C ALA A 27 -0.60 -0.31 4.60
N GLN A 28 -1.80 0.16 4.29
CA GLN A 28 -2.96 -0.66 3.89
C GLN A 28 -2.94 -1.07 2.42
N ALA A 29 -2.10 -0.42 1.60
CA ALA A 29 -1.92 -0.79 0.20
C ALA A 29 -0.74 -1.76 -0.02
N LEU A 30 -0.27 -2.42 1.05
CA LEU A 30 0.68 -3.51 0.87
C LEU A 30 -0.03 -4.65 0.15
N VAL A 31 0.15 -4.68 -1.16
CA VAL A 31 -0.16 -5.87 -1.96
C VAL A 31 0.53 -7.05 -1.27
N PRO A 32 -0.13 -8.18 -1.02
CA PRO A 32 0.54 -9.33 -0.42
C PRO A 32 1.65 -9.78 -1.38
N TYR A 33 2.90 -9.48 -1.02
CA TYR A 33 4.09 -9.84 -1.80
C TYR A 33 4.49 -11.29 -1.64
N VAL A 34 3.86 -11.97 -0.69
CA VAL A 34 4.17 -13.35 -0.47
C VAL A 34 3.47 -14.17 -1.55
N TYR A 35 4.25 -14.66 -2.49
CA TYR A 35 3.77 -15.63 -3.46
C TYR A 35 3.26 -16.87 -2.72
N LEU A 36 1.96 -17.11 -2.80
CA LEU A 36 1.39 -18.34 -2.31
C LEU A 36 1.67 -19.45 -3.33
N PRO A 37 2.37 -20.53 -2.94
CA PRO A 37 2.62 -21.65 -3.83
C PRO A 37 1.32 -22.21 -4.41
N THR A 38 1.34 -22.60 -5.66
CA THR A 38 0.19 -23.23 -6.33
C THR A 38 -0.10 -24.62 -5.77
N GLU A 39 -1.27 -25.14 -6.04
CA GLU A 39 -1.63 -26.51 -5.61
C GLU A 39 -0.68 -27.59 -6.14
N VAL A 40 -0.15 -27.40 -7.36
CA VAL A 40 0.80 -28.34 -7.95
C VAL A 40 2.15 -28.31 -7.23
N GLU A 41 2.57 -27.13 -6.79
CA GLU A 41 3.82 -26.93 -6.04
C GLU A 41 3.75 -27.51 -4.62
N LEU A 42 2.54 -27.70 -4.07
CA LEU A 42 2.29 -28.24 -2.75
C LEU A 42 1.81 -29.70 -2.81
N SER A 43 2.54 -30.58 -3.49
CA SER A 43 2.26 -32.02 -3.55
C SER A 43 3.00 -32.78 -2.45
N GLY A 44 2.37 -33.85 -1.88
CA GLY A 44 2.91 -34.64 -0.78
C GLY A 44 2.21 -34.36 0.56
N SER A 45 2.47 -35.14 1.61
CA SER A 45 1.72 -35.09 2.88
C SER A 45 1.89 -33.77 3.64
N SER A 46 3.14 -33.32 3.89
CA SER A 46 3.41 -32.01 4.49
C SER A 46 2.99 -30.86 3.59
N LEU A 47 3.18 -31.01 2.29
CA LEU A 47 2.73 -30.06 1.29
C LEU A 47 1.21 -30.02 1.15
N GLY A 48 0.52 -31.15 1.34
CA GLY A 48 -0.94 -31.20 1.42
C GLY A 48 -1.49 -30.36 2.58
N ILE A 49 -0.86 -30.45 3.76
CA ILE A 49 -1.21 -29.59 4.91
C ILE A 49 -0.94 -28.11 4.58
N GLY A 50 0.21 -27.81 3.95
CA GLY A 50 0.53 -26.46 3.49
C GLY A 50 -0.48 -25.93 2.48
N ARG A 51 -0.97 -26.75 1.56
CA ARG A 51 -2.06 -26.41 0.62
C ARG A 51 -3.34 -26.03 1.36
N THR A 52 -3.76 -26.84 2.34
CA THR A 52 -4.95 -26.52 3.14
C THR A 52 -4.76 -25.20 3.90
N ALA A 53 -3.57 -24.93 4.43
CA ALA A 53 -3.27 -23.65 5.04
C ALA A 53 -3.38 -22.48 4.04
N ALA A 54 -2.87 -22.64 2.81
CA ALA A 54 -3.00 -21.61 1.77
C ALA A 54 -4.48 -21.40 1.35
N GLN A 55 -5.30 -22.46 1.30
CA GLN A 55 -6.74 -22.34 1.06
C GLN A 55 -7.45 -21.57 2.18
N LEU A 56 -7.11 -21.83 3.45
CA LEU A 56 -7.65 -21.06 4.58
C LEU A 56 -7.29 -19.57 4.50
N LEU A 57 -6.08 -19.25 4.03
CA LEU A 57 -5.71 -17.84 3.77
C LEU A 57 -6.60 -17.19 2.71
N GLN A 58 -6.94 -17.90 1.64
CA GLN A 58 -7.86 -17.40 0.61
C GLN A 58 -9.29 -17.23 1.16
N MET A 59 -9.70 -18.08 2.10
CA MET A 59 -10.99 -17.97 2.80
C MET A 59 -11.02 -16.91 3.91
N GLY A 60 -9.94 -16.16 4.13
CA GLY A 60 -9.85 -15.13 5.17
C GLY A 60 -9.71 -15.68 6.59
N GLN A 61 -9.17 -16.90 6.74
CA GLN A 61 -8.94 -17.58 8.02
C GLN A 61 -7.44 -17.69 8.35
N PRO A 62 -6.75 -16.56 8.59
CA PRO A 62 -5.29 -16.55 8.73
C PRO A 62 -4.79 -17.22 10.02
N LYS A 63 -5.57 -17.22 11.10
CA LYS A 63 -5.18 -17.86 12.37
C LYS A 63 -5.12 -19.36 12.24
N GLU A 64 -6.14 -19.96 11.65
CA GLU A 64 -6.24 -21.40 11.36
C GLU A 64 -5.18 -21.80 10.34
N ALA A 65 -4.97 -20.98 9.33
CA ALA A 65 -3.89 -21.16 8.35
C ALA A 65 -2.51 -21.22 9.02
N ALA A 66 -2.22 -20.32 9.97
CA ALA A 66 -0.95 -20.30 10.69
C ALA A 66 -0.73 -21.58 11.49
N GLN A 67 -1.77 -22.13 12.13
CA GLN A 67 -1.68 -23.39 12.88
C GLN A 67 -1.33 -24.57 11.97
N LEU A 68 -2.01 -24.71 10.82
CA LEU A 68 -1.71 -25.78 9.86
C LEU A 68 -0.35 -25.59 9.19
N ALA A 69 0.01 -24.37 8.79
CA ALA A 69 1.32 -24.08 8.23
C ALA A 69 2.45 -24.37 9.23
N ALA A 70 2.26 -24.05 10.52
CA ALA A 70 3.21 -24.40 11.57
C ALA A 70 3.38 -25.92 11.74
N LEU A 71 2.32 -26.70 11.54
CA LEU A 71 2.43 -28.16 11.49
C LEU A 71 3.20 -28.61 10.24
N ALA A 72 2.89 -28.05 9.08
CA ALA A 72 3.54 -28.40 7.83
C ALA A 72 5.06 -28.16 7.87
N VAL A 73 5.54 -27.01 8.40
CA VAL A 73 6.97 -26.72 8.52
C VAL A 73 7.68 -27.62 9.54
N ARG A 74 6.97 -28.11 10.58
CA ARG A 74 7.54 -29.11 11.51
C ARG A 74 7.76 -30.46 10.82
N LEU A 75 6.88 -30.86 9.92
CA LEU A 75 7.00 -32.10 9.16
C LEU A 75 8.06 -32.02 8.06
N ASN A 76 8.21 -30.85 7.43
CA ASN A 76 9.21 -30.62 6.39
C ASN A 76 9.84 -29.22 6.54
N PRO A 77 10.85 -29.05 7.41
CA PRO A 77 11.46 -27.76 7.70
C PRO A 77 12.36 -27.21 6.57
N ASN A 78 12.68 -28.05 5.57
CA ASN A 78 13.58 -27.66 4.49
C ASN A 78 12.82 -27.23 3.21
N ASP A 79 11.51 -27.08 3.26
CA ASP A 79 10.72 -26.57 2.15
C ASP A 79 10.36 -25.09 2.38
N GLU A 80 10.95 -24.22 1.58
CA GLU A 80 10.76 -22.76 1.62
C GLU A 80 9.29 -22.37 1.45
N ARG A 81 8.53 -23.12 0.63
CA ARG A 81 7.13 -22.82 0.34
C ARG A 81 6.25 -22.91 1.58
N LEU A 82 6.54 -23.85 2.47
CA LEU A 82 5.80 -24.02 3.73
C LEU A 82 6.07 -22.87 4.70
N TRP A 83 7.33 -22.42 4.81
CA TRP A 83 7.68 -21.23 5.60
C TRP A 83 7.05 -19.97 5.02
N THR A 84 6.93 -19.88 3.69
CA THR A 84 6.26 -18.77 3.00
C THR A 84 4.78 -18.72 3.36
N VAL A 85 4.07 -19.86 3.31
CA VAL A 85 2.65 -19.93 3.72
C VAL A 85 2.48 -19.56 5.20
N LEU A 86 3.39 -20.04 6.07
CA LEU A 86 3.36 -19.70 7.50
C LEU A 86 3.55 -18.19 7.70
N ALA A 87 4.54 -17.60 7.05
CA ALA A 87 4.81 -16.16 7.16
C ALA A 87 3.62 -15.32 6.71
N GLU A 88 2.99 -15.69 5.58
CA GLU A 88 1.79 -14.99 5.09
C GLU A 88 0.61 -15.09 6.08
N ALA A 89 0.39 -16.28 6.65
CA ALA A 89 -0.65 -16.48 7.65
C ALA A 89 -0.41 -15.62 8.90
N GLN A 90 0.84 -15.53 9.35
CA GLN A 90 1.26 -14.72 10.47
C GLN A 90 1.12 -13.22 10.17
N LEU A 91 1.48 -12.77 8.95
CA LEU A 91 1.30 -11.38 8.51
C LEU A 91 -0.17 -10.96 8.53
N ARG A 92 -1.06 -11.79 7.99
CA ARG A 92 -2.51 -11.53 7.98
C ARG A 92 -3.13 -11.62 9.37
N SER A 93 -2.50 -12.35 10.29
CA SER A 93 -2.89 -12.42 11.71
C SER A 93 -2.27 -11.30 12.55
N ASN A 94 -1.53 -10.36 11.94
CA ASN A 94 -0.78 -9.29 12.60
C ASN A 94 0.31 -9.79 13.58
N GLN A 95 0.85 -10.98 13.34
CA GLN A 95 1.94 -11.59 14.11
C GLN A 95 3.28 -11.25 13.43
N LEU A 96 3.66 -9.97 13.45
CA LEU A 96 4.75 -9.44 12.62
C LEU A 96 6.11 -10.04 12.97
N GLU A 97 6.39 -10.27 14.26
CA GLU A 97 7.63 -10.84 14.74
C GLU A 97 7.78 -12.30 14.29
N ASP A 98 6.75 -13.11 14.47
CA ASP A 98 6.74 -14.51 14.03
C ASP A 98 6.87 -14.61 12.50
N ALA A 99 6.21 -13.72 11.76
CA ALA A 99 6.31 -13.64 10.31
C ALA A 99 7.74 -13.34 9.86
N SER A 100 8.41 -12.40 10.52
CA SER A 100 9.81 -12.06 10.24
C SER A 100 10.73 -13.27 10.44
N GLN A 101 10.53 -14.04 11.52
CA GLN A 101 11.29 -15.27 11.77
C GLN A 101 11.03 -16.33 10.69
N SER A 102 9.77 -16.51 10.29
CA SER A 102 9.39 -17.46 9.23
C SER A 102 9.98 -17.06 7.88
N LEU A 103 9.97 -15.76 7.52
CA LEU A 103 10.62 -15.23 6.31
C LEU A 103 12.14 -15.43 6.35
N ALA A 104 12.77 -15.24 7.49
CA ALA A 104 14.20 -15.49 7.65
C ALA A 104 14.56 -16.96 7.40
N LYS A 105 13.71 -17.90 7.85
CA LYS A 105 13.86 -19.33 7.54
C LYS A 105 13.69 -19.62 6.05
N ALA A 106 12.62 -19.10 5.43
CA ALA A 106 12.39 -19.24 4.00
C ALA A 106 13.55 -18.70 3.16
N LYS A 107 14.04 -17.48 3.47
CA LYS A 107 15.18 -16.86 2.77
C LYS A 107 16.48 -17.64 2.93
N LYS A 108 16.71 -18.28 4.07
CA LYS A 108 17.89 -19.14 4.26
C LYS A 108 17.86 -20.35 3.33
N ILE A 109 16.66 -20.89 3.04
CA ILE A 109 16.48 -22.03 2.14
C ILE A 109 16.55 -21.56 0.67
N ASN A 110 15.85 -20.49 0.33
CA ASN A 110 15.81 -19.93 -1.03
C ASN A 110 16.04 -18.41 -1.04
N PRO A 111 17.31 -17.95 -1.08
CA PRO A 111 17.65 -16.53 -1.11
C PRO A 111 17.30 -15.84 -2.44
N ASN A 112 16.98 -16.61 -3.48
CA ASN A 112 16.65 -16.10 -4.82
C ASN A 112 15.14 -15.91 -5.04
N ASN A 113 14.30 -16.08 -4.01
CA ASN A 113 12.90 -15.74 -4.07
C ASN A 113 12.71 -14.26 -3.73
N ALA A 114 12.45 -13.41 -4.74
CA ALA A 114 12.25 -11.97 -4.58
C ALA A 114 11.11 -11.65 -3.59
N GLY A 115 10.02 -12.44 -3.62
CA GLY A 115 8.85 -12.24 -2.77
C GLY A 115 9.17 -12.23 -1.28
N LEU A 116 10.16 -13.02 -0.85
CA LEU A 116 10.56 -13.06 0.57
C LEU A 116 11.24 -11.76 1.02
N TRP A 117 11.99 -11.12 0.13
CA TRP A 117 12.62 -9.82 0.39
C TRP A 117 11.57 -8.71 0.44
N PHE A 118 10.60 -8.74 -0.48
CA PHE A 118 9.50 -7.78 -0.49
C PHE A 118 8.59 -7.93 0.75
N ALA A 119 8.29 -9.16 1.16
CA ALA A 119 7.50 -9.41 2.36
C ALA A 119 8.17 -8.87 3.64
N GLU A 120 9.49 -9.05 3.78
CA GLU A 120 10.23 -8.51 4.92
C GLU A 120 10.28 -6.97 4.88
N ALA A 121 10.46 -6.40 3.68
CA ALA A 121 10.38 -4.95 3.49
C ALA A 121 9.01 -4.38 3.90
N ALA A 122 7.93 -5.08 3.55
CA ALA A 122 6.58 -4.72 3.94
C ALA A 122 6.40 -4.68 5.47
N ILE A 123 7.00 -5.62 6.21
CA ILE A 123 7.02 -5.58 7.67
C ILE A 123 7.75 -4.33 8.17
N ALA A 124 8.91 -4.03 7.60
CA ALA A 124 9.68 -2.85 8.00
C ALA A 124 8.91 -1.54 7.71
N LEU A 125 8.22 -1.43 6.57
CA LEU A 125 7.37 -0.28 6.24
C LEU A 125 6.20 -0.13 7.22
N ARG A 126 5.51 -1.23 7.54
CA ARG A 126 4.43 -1.22 8.56
C ARG A 126 4.93 -0.78 9.94
N ALA A 127 6.17 -1.12 10.25
CA ALA A 127 6.84 -0.69 11.49
C ALA A 127 7.43 0.72 11.40
N GLN A 128 7.17 1.47 10.33
CA GLN A 128 7.68 2.83 10.09
C GLN A 128 9.22 2.89 10.07
N ARG A 129 9.88 1.86 9.50
CA ARG A 129 11.35 1.72 9.42
C ARG A 129 11.83 1.70 7.96
N PRO A 130 11.73 2.84 7.22
CA PRO A 130 12.08 2.90 5.82
C PRO A 130 13.57 2.59 5.54
N GLU A 131 14.46 2.87 6.49
CA GLU A 131 15.89 2.59 6.39
C GLU A 131 16.18 1.09 6.27
N GLU A 132 15.36 0.26 6.93
CA GLU A 132 15.43 -1.20 6.83
C GLU A 132 14.73 -1.72 5.57
N ALA A 133 13.60 -1.12 5.20
CA ALA A 133 12.80 -1.56 4.06
C ALA A 133 13.51 -1.37 2.72
N ILE A 134 14.15 -0.22 2.51
CA ILE A 134 14.77 0.14 1.23
C ILE A 134 15.80 -0.89 0.73
N PRO A 135 16.81 -1.30 1.52
CA PRO A 135 17.77 -2.31 1.06
C PRO A 135 17.11 -3.66 0.78
N LEU A 136 16.05 -4.03 1.50
CA LEU A 136 15.30 -5.25 1.25
C LEU A 136 14.55 -5.18 -0.09
N ILE A 137 13.85 -4.06 -0.37
CA ILE A 137 13.20 -3.84 -1.66
C ILE A 137 14.22 -3.90 -2.79
N GLN A 138 15.34 -3.20 -2.65
CA GLN A 138 16.40 -3.18 -3.65
C GLN A 138 16.97 -4.59 -3.91
N ARG A 139 17.12 -5.40 -2.85
CA ARG A 139 17.55 -6.79 -3.01
C ARG A 139 16.53 -7.62 -3.77
N GLY A 140 15.25 -7.48 -3.48
CA GLY A 140 14.16 -8.13 -4.22
C GLY A 140 14.15 -7.71 -5.69
N LEU A 141 14.32 -6.41 -5.97
CA LEU A 141 14.37 -5.86 -7.34
C LEU A 141 15.60 -6.31 -8.16
N GLN A 142 16.70 -6.70 -7.51
CA GLN A 142 17.83 -7.34 -8.21
C GLN A 142 17.46 -8.72 -8.75
N ILE A 143 16.48 -9.39 -8.13
CA ILE A 143 16.01 -10.72 -8.51
C ILE A 143 14.82 -10.61 -9.48
N ASP A 144 13.86 -9.74 -9.17
CA ASP A 144 12.66 -9.44 -9.97
C ASP A 144 12.60 -7.94 -10.26
N ALA A 145 13.25 -7.54 -11.36
CA ALA A 145 13.37 -6.13 -11.76
C ALA A 145 12.04 -5.51 -12.27
N ASN A 146 11.06 -6.34 -12.63
CA ASN A 146 9.80 -5.88 -13.23
C ASN A 146 8.62 -5.90 -12.25
N ASN A 147 8.89 -5.71 -10.97
CA ASN A 147 7.86 -5.69 -9.94
C ASN A 147 7.36 -4.26 -9.67
N ALA A 148 6.23 -3.91 -10.29
CA ALA A 148 5.61 -2.59 -10.12
C ALA A 148 5.27 -2.26 -8.66
N ALA A 149 4.82 -3.27 -7.91
CA ALA A 149 4.44 -3.10 -6.51
C ALA A 149 5.68 -2.82 -5.63
N ALA A 150 6.81 -3.45 -5.92
CA ALA A 150 8.06 -3.16 -5.20
C ALA A 150 8.58 -1.73 -5.45
N TYR A 151 8.43 -1.21 -6.67
CA TYR A 151 8.73 0.20 -6.94
C TYR A 151 7.75 1.15 -6.24
N PHE A 152 6.48 0.79 -6.14
CA PHE A 152 5.50 1.54 -5.37
C PHE A 152 5.90 1.62 -3.89
N ASP A 153 6.29 0.51 -3.28
CA ASP A 153 6.77 0.49 -1.89
C ASP A 153 8.08 1.24 -1.70
N LEU A 154 8.97 1.19 -2.70
CA LEU A 154 10.19 2.01 -2.67
C LEU A 154 9.85 3.51 -2.66
N GLY A 155 8.85 3.92 -3.45
CA GLY A 155 8.32 5.29 -3.45
C GLY A 155 7.78 5.68 -2.07
N ASN A 156 6.96 4.83 -1.47
CA ASN A 156 6.40 5.04 -0.12
C ASN A 156 7.51 5.16 0.93
N ALA A 157 8.51 4.27 0.89
CA ALA A 157 9.67 4.34 1.78
C ALA A 157 10.44 5.67 1.64
N ARG A 158 10.54 6.20 0.41
CA ARG A 158 11.20 7.48 0.14
C ARG A 158 10.38 8.68 0.60
N ILE A 159 9.03 8.61 0.53
CA ILE A 159 8.15 9.62 1.16
C ILE A 159 8.40 9.66 2.67
N MET A 160 8.44 8.50 3.34
CA MET A 160 8.72 8.42 4.77
C MET A 160 10.06 9.04 5.16
N GLN A 161 11.04 9.04 4.25
CA GLN A 161 12.32 9.74 4.40
C GLN A 161 12.28 11.21 3.96
N ASN A 162 11.12 11.74 3.58
CA ASN A 162 10.96 13.09 2.99
C ASN A 162 11.81 13.31 1.72
N LYS A 163 12.06 12.26 0.93
CA LYS A 163 12.83 12.31 -0.32
C LYS A 163 11.89 12.32 -1.52
N LEU A 164 11.09 13.37 -1.65
CA LEU A 164 9.96 13.46 -2.58
C LEU A 164 10.37 13.23 -4.05
N ALA A 165 11.44 13.87 -4.52
CA ALA A 165 11.89 13.71 -5.92
C ALA A 165 12.31 12.26 -6.25
N ILE A 166 12.92 11.55 -5.29
CA ILE A 166 13.32 10.15 -5.48
C ILE A 166 12.08 9.23 -5.38
N ALA A 167 11.11 9.59 -4.53
CA ALA A 167 9.84 8.87 -4.45
C ALA A 167 9.08 8.95 -5.79
N LEU A 168 9.03 10.12 -6.42
CA LEU A 168 8.41 10.32 -7.71
C LEU A 168 8.99 9.38 -8.77
N GLN A 169 10.33 9.30 -8.88
CA GLN A 169 11.00 8.38 -9.80
C GLN A 169 10.60 6.90 -9.57
N SER A 170 10.45 6.51 -8.31
CA SER A 170 10.02 5.16 -7.96
C SER A 170 8.59 4.88 -8.40
N PHE A 171 7.66 5.81 -8.17
CA PHE A 171 6.27 5.68 -8.64
C PHE A 171 6.16 5.73 -10.17
N GLU A 172 6.97 6.54 -10.83
CA GLU A 172 7.05 6.55 -12.30
C GLU A 172 7.47 5.18 -12.83
N LYS A 173 8.48 4.57 -12.20
CA LYS A 173 8.90 3.21 -12.58
C LYS A 173 7.80 2.19 -12.35
N ALA A 174 7.04 2.29 -11.27
CA ALA A 174 5.88 1.43 -11.03
C ALA A 174 4.83 1.56 -12.15
N THR A 175 4.54 2.78 -12.62
CA THR A 175 3.56 3.03 -13.69
C THR A 175 4.10 2.81 -15.11
N GLU A 176 5.41 2.78 -15.32
CA GLU A 176 6.02 2.28 -16.57
C GLU A 176 5.77 0.77 -16.71
N ILE A 177 5.92 0.02 -15.62
CA ILE A 177 5.70 -1.44 -15.59
C ILE A 177 4.21 -1.77 -15.68
N LYS A 178 3.37 -1.05 -14.91
CA LYS A 178 1.92 -1.22 -14.83
C LYS A 178 1.21 0.11 -15.03
N PRO A 179 0.85 0.49 -16.27
CA PRO A 179 0.27 1.80 -16.59
C PRO A 179 -1.08 2.11 -15.92
N GLU A 180 -1.83 1.08 -15.52
CA GLU A 180 -3.11 1.18 -14.82
C GLU A 180 -2.98 1.11 -13.29
N PHE A 181 -1.77 1.18 -12.75
CA PHE A 181 -1.53 1.17 -11.31
C PHE A 181 -1.96 2.52 -10.70
N TRP A 182 -3.27 2.65 -10.46
CA TRP A 182 -3.87 3.92 -10.07
C TRP A 182 -3.33 4.45 -8.72
N GLU A 183 -2.99 3.57 -7.77
CA GLU A 183 -2.39 3.97 -6.49
C GLU A 183 -1.03 4.65 -6.70
N ALA A 184 -0.21 4.11 -7.60
CA ALA A 184 1.07 4.73 -7.93
C ALA A 184 0.89 6.06 -8.66
N LEU A 185 -0.09 6.16 -9.57
CA LEU A 185 -0.46 7.42 -10.23
C LEU A 185 -0.97 8.47 -9.23
N ASN A 186 -1.76 8.04 -8.23
CA ASN A 186 -2.25 8.90 -7.16
C ASN A 186 -1.08 9.45 -6.33
N ASN A 187 -0.14 8.58 -5.94
CA ASN A 187 1.03 9.00 -5.17
C ASN A 187 2.00 9.88 -5.98
N GLN A 188 2.13 9.66 -7.31
CA GLN A 188 2.82 10.62 -8.19
C GLN A 188 2.19 12.01 -8.11
N ALA A 189 0.85 12.07 -8.21
CA ALA A 189 0.13 13.33 -8.17
C ALA A 189 0.30 14.05 -6.83
N LEU A 190 0.24 13.31 -5.71
CA LEU A 190 0.49 13.85 -4.37
C LEU A 190 1.90 14.44 -4.27
N VAL A 191 2.91 13.69 -4.71
CA VAL A 191 4.31 14.13 -4.66
C VAL A 191 4.54 15.34 -5.56
N LEU A 192 3.98 15.36 -6.76
CA LEU A 192 4.06 16.50 -7.68
C LEU A 192 3.41 17.75 -7.06
N PHE A 193 2.27 17.59 -6.39
CA PHE A 193 1.60 18.68 -5.70
C PHE A 193 2.45 19.27 -4.58
N GLU A 194 3.08 18.44 -3.76
CA GLU A 194 4.01 18.84 -2.69
C GLU A 194 5.28 19.52 -3.24
N LEU A 195 5.70 19.14 -4.45
CA LEU A 195 6.84 19.77 -5.15
C LEU A 195 6.46 21.10 -5.83
N GLY A 196 5.18 21.51 -5.80
CA GLY A 196 4.67 22.72 -6.43
C GLY A 196 4.27 22.58 -7.90
N GLU A 197 4.35 21.37 -8.44
CA GLU A 197 4.00 21.03 -9.83
C GLU A 197 2.47 20.78 -9.95
N HIS A 198 1.68 21.80 -9.55
CA HIS A 198 0.23 21.66 -9.37
C HIS A 198 -0.53 21.26 -10.64
N ASP A 199 -0.15 21.80 -11.80
CA ASP A 199 -0.82 21.47 -13.06
C ASP A 199 -0.57 20.02 -13.48
N GLU A 200 0.63 19.48 -13.24
CA GLU A 200 0.92 18.08 -13.51
C GLU A 200 0.21 17.16 -12.53
N ALA A 201 0.16 17.53 -11.25
CA ALA A 201 -0.60 16.80 -10.23
C ALA A 201 -2.08 16.67 -10.62
N ILE A 202 -2.71 17.77 -11.05
CA ILE A 202 -4.10 17.79 -11.52
C ILE A 202 -4.27 16.85 -12.73
N ARG A 203 -3.34 16.84 -13.70
CA ARG A 203 -3.39 15.93 -14.85
C ARG A 203 -3.32 14.47 -14.41
N ARG A 204 -2.44 14.14 -13.44
CA ARG A 204 -2.32 12.77 -12.89
C ARG A 204 -3.60 12.34 -12.20
N TRP A 205 -4.18 13.17 -11.31
CA TRP A 205 -5.44 12.82 -10.64
C TRP A 205 -6.59 12.68 -11.62
N ARG A 206 -6.70 13.51 -12.65
CA ARG A 206 -7.71 13.33 -13.71
C ARG A 206 -7.53 12.00 -14.45
N ARG A 207 -6.28 11.51 -14.60
CA ARG A 207 -6.02 10.17 -15.13
C ARG A 207 -6.42 9.08 -14.14
N VAL A 208 -6.12 9.25 -12.85
CA VAL A 208 -6.54 8.33 -11.80
C VAL A 208 -8.04 8.12 -11.82
N LEU A 209 -8.84 9.19 -11.89
CA LEU A 209 -10.30 9.11 -11.88
C LEU A 209 -10.92 8.41 -13.10
N LYS A 210 -10.14 8.20 -14.17
CA LYS A 210 -10.55 7.36 -15.32
C LYS A 210 -10.35 5.87 -15.05
N LEU A 211 -9.47 5.52 -14.13
CA LEU A 211 -9.12 4.14 -13.74
C LEU A 211 -9.88 3.70 -12.51
N ASP A 212 -9.96 4.59 -11.55
CA ASP A 212 -10.60 4.36 -10.26
C ASP A 212 -11.31 5.63 -9.77
N GLN A 213 -12.54 5.46 -9.28
CA GLN A 213 -13.40 6.56 -8.81
C GLN A 213 -13.56 6.56 -7.29
N ASN A 214 -12.50 6.23 -6.56
CA ASN A 214 -12.48 6.32 -5.10
C ASN A 214 -12.59 7.77 -4.62
N ALA A 215 -13.13 7.93 -3.41
CA ALA A 215 -13.31 9.25 -2.80
C ALA A 215 -11.96 9.97 -2.55
N GLU A 216 -10.91 9.23 -2.25
CA GLU A 216 -9.60 9.79 -1.92
C GLU A 216 -8.99 10.61 -3.06
N PRO A 217 -8.75 10.07 -4.28
CA PRO A 217 -8.22 10.86 -5.39
C PRO A 217 -9.17 11.97 -5.85
N MET A 218 -10.50 11.81 -5.68
CA MET A 218 -11.46 12.87 -5.95
C MET A 218 -11.26 14.06 -5.02
N LEU A 219 -11.08 13.82 -3.72
CA LEU A 219 -10.83 14.87 -2.74
C LEU A 219 -9.49 15.55 -2.96
N ALA A 220 -8.45 14.79 -3.31
CA ALA A 220 -7.14 15.34 -3.63
C ALA A 220 -7.20 16.27 -4.85
N LEU A 221 -7.89 15.84 -5.92
CA LEU A 221 -8.11 16.69 -7.10
C LEU A 221 -8.94 17.92 -6.75
N ALA A 222 -10.02 17.77 -5.97
CA ALA A 222 -10.85 18.90 -5.54
C ALA A 222 -10.04 19.94 -4.76
N ALA A 223 -9.11 19.48 -3.89
CA ALA A 223 -8.20 20.33 -3.16
C ALA A 223 -7.29 21.14 -4.08
N ALA A 224 -6.67 20.46 -5.03
CA ALA A 224 -5.76 21.10 -6.00
C ALA A 224 -6.49 22.12 -6.89
N LEU A 225 -7.68 21.78 -7.38
CA LEU A 225 -8.53 22.68 -8.16
C LEU A 225 -8.98 23.90 -7.36
N HIS A 226 -9.34 23.70 -6.08
CA HIS A 226 -9.71 24.82 -5.21
C HIS A 226 -8.56 25.79 -5.02
N GLN A 227 -7.34 25.29 -4.78
CA GLN A 227 -6.14 26.11 -4.66
C GLN A 227 -5.85 26.87 -5.94
N LYS A 228 -6.12 26.28 -7.10
CA LYS A 228 -5.97 26.91 -8.41
C LYS A 228 -7.06 27.96 -8.71
N GLY A 229 -8.15 28.02 -7.93
CA GLY A 229 -9.28 28.91 -8.12
C GLY A 229 -10.44 28.32 -8.95
N GLU A 230 -10.35 27.06 -9.36
CA GLU A 230 -11.38 26.33 -10.12
C GLU A 230 -12.49 25.82 -9.18
N GLN A 231 -13.18 26.74 -8.49
CA GLN A 231 -14.05 26.46 -7.34
C GLN A 231 -15.28 25.60 -7.69
N ILE A 232 -15.85 25.75 -8.89
CA ILE A 232 -17.08 25.04 -9.30
C ILE A 232 -16.80 23.55 -9.44
N GLU A 233 -15.73 23.19 -10.18
CA GLU A 233 -15.32 21.79 -10.34
C GLU A 233 -14.89 21.19 -9.02
N ALA A 234 -14.11 21.92 -8.21
CA ALA A 234 -13.66 21.48 -6.90
C ALA A 234 -14.82 21.13 -5.96
N LEU A 235 -15.86 21.97 -5.89
CA LEU A 235 -17.04 21.71 -5.07
C LEU A 235 -17.87 20.52 -5.56
N SER A 236 -17.98 20.34 -6.89
CA SER A 236 -18.67 19.21 -7.47
C SER A 236 -17.99 17.88 -7.11
N LEU A 237 -16.66 17.80 -7.31
CA LEU A 237 -15.87 16.62 -6.98
C LEU A 237 -15.90 16.32 -5.46
N ALA A 238 -15.78 17.35 -4.62
CA ALA A 238 -15.85 17.17 -3.18
C ALA A 238 -17.21 16.60 -2.72
N LYS A 239 -18.32 17.09 -3.28
CA LYS A 239 -19.65 16.55 -2.98
C LYS A 239 -19.77 15.09 -3.41
N GLU A 240 -19.30 14.76 -4.61
CA GLU A 240 -19.32 13.39 -5.12
C GLU A 240 -18.51 12.45 -4.23
N ALA A 241 -17.28 12.84 -3.88
CA ALA A 241 -16.40 12.06 -3.01
C ALA A 241 -17.05 11.80 -1.63
N LEU A 242 -17.65 12.83 -1.01
CA LEU A 242 -18.33 12.72 0.27
C LEU A 242 -19.61 11.87 0.20
N SER A 243 -20.28 11.83 -0.95
CA SER A 243 -21.40 10.92 -1.15
C SER A 243 -20.97 9.46 -1.22
N LYS A 244 -19.77 9.18 -1.76
CA LYS A 244 -19.19 7.83 -1.83
C LYS A 244 -18.64 7.37 -0.48
N ASN A 245 -18.03 8.26 0.28
CA ASN A 245 -17.49 7.97 1.60
C ASN A 245 -17.71 9.13 2.59
N PRO A 246 -18.83 9.12 3.33
CA PRO A 246 -19.16 10.15 4.31
C PRO A 246 -18.13 10.26 5.47
N ASN A 247 -17.34 9.23 5.71
CA ASN A 247 -16.37 9.21 6.82
C ASN A 247 -15.27 10.28 6.71
N TYR A 248 -15.03 10.82 5.51
CA TYR A 248 -14.11 11.93 5.34
C TYR A 248 -14.59 13.25 5.97
N VAL A 249 -15.85 13.33 6.43
CA VAL A 249 -16.40 14.50 7.13
C VAL A 249 -16.21 14.41 8.64
N LEU A 250 -16.11 13.22 9.21
CA LEU A 250 -16.13 12.95 10.66
C LEU A 250 -15.00 13.60 11.49
N PRO A 251 -13.74 13.71 11.01
CA PRO A 251 -12.66 14.34 11.79
C PRO A 251 -12.89 15.83 12.09
N MET A 252 -13.77 16.50 11.35
CA MET A 252 -14.04 17.93 11.53
C MET A 252 -15.05 18.22 12.64
N HIS A 253 -15.99 17.30 12.90
CA HIS A 253 -16.98 17.50 13.97
C HIS A 253 -16.48 17.12 15.37
N GLN A 254 -15.48 16.24 15.46
CA GLN A 254 -14.93 15.82 16.77
C GLN A 254 -13.99 16.85 17.41
N LYS A 255 -13.58 17.89 16.69
CA LYS A 255 -12.73 18.98 17.25
C LYS A 255 -13.53 20.20 17.73
N GLU A 256 -14.86 20.21 17.57
CA GLU A 256 -15.74 21.31 17.99
C GLU A 256 -16.61 20.95 19.21
N GLN A 257 -16.43 19.78 19.83
CA GLN A 257 -17.01 19.37 21.11
C GLN A 257 -15.91 19.24 22.19
#